data_41012219a3d123318a588527a8514e9e
#
_entry.id   41012219a3d123318a588527a8514e9e
#
_cell.length_a   1.000
_cell.length_b   1.000
_cell.length_c   1.000
_cell.angle_alpha   90.00
_cell.angle_beta   90.00
_cell.angle_gamma   90.00
#
_symmetry.space_group_name_H-M   'P 1'
#
loop_
_entity.id
_entity.type
_entity.pdbx_description
1 polymer ?
#
loop_
_entity_poly.entity_id
_entity_poly.type
_entity_poly.pdbx_seq_one_letter_code
_entity_poly.pdbx_strand_id
1 'polypeptide(L)'
;MNNILNKLKQRYNSLRSDKILGIILLLHLLLAACHFYQYFLSPIQYHAELRIAGCILIAILIFFFDRPGMAFGFIIYACSLIYVNTFYNYGTIFFLLIAFGAYPKIKWPATIIYGINVVVSFSLQRLLPISILIHGIYLILFLLITSLIYKVKPSNLLNLKEDERYILEQLKEGKLQKEIEGYSQQTITAKLKNARERNMCESTSELLAKYTLENNINNSV
;
A
#
# COMPACT_ATOMS: atom_id res chain seq x y z
N MET A 1 16.09 -13.73 -26.10
CA MET A 1 16.94 -13.03 -25.12
C MET A 1 16.56 -11.55 -24.99
N ASN A 2 16.38 -10.80 -26.08
CA ASN A 2 16.02 -9.36 -26.02
C ASN A 2 14.70 -9.03 -25.30
N ASN A 3 13.70 -9.90 -25.35
CA ASN A 3 12.40 -9.67 -24.68
C ASN A 3 12.48 -9.73 -23.15
N ILE A 4 13.33 -10.61 -22.61
CA ILE A 4 13.56 -10.73 -21.15
C ILE A 4 14.33 -9.52 -20.64
N LEU A 5 15.39 -9.11 -21.34
CA LEU A 5 16.18 -7.93 -21.00
C LEU A 5 15.34 -6.65 -20.98
N ASN A 6 14.44 -6.50 -21.95
CA ASN A 6 13.53 -5.35 -22.02
C ASN A 6 12.54 -5.34 -20.82
N LYS A 7 12.01 -6.51 -20.46
CA LYS A 7 11.14 -6.64 -19.28
C LYS A 7 11.88 -6.30 -17.99
N LEU A 8 13.11 -6.79 -17.80
CA LEU A 8 13.93 -6.48 -16.63
C LEU A 8 14.25 -4.99 -16.54
N LYS A 9 14.60 -4.36 -17.67
CA LYS A 9 14.87 -2.92 -17.75
C LYS A 9 13.61 -2.09 -17.42
N GLN A 10 12.45 -2.52 -17.90
CA GLN A 10 11.18 -1.87 -17.56
C GLN A 10 10.87 -1.98 -16.06
N ARG A 11 11.11 -3.15 -15.45
CA ARG A 11 10.96 -3.36 -14.00
C ARG A 11 11.91 -2.51 -13.17
N TYR A 12 13.17 -2.45 -13.57
CA TYR A 12 14.14 -1.58 -12.93
C TYR A 12 13.71 -0.10 -12.97
N ASN A 13 13.20 0.37 -14.11
CA ASN A 13 12.71 1.74 -14.25
C ASN A 13 11.46 1.99 -13.39
N SER A 14 10.55 1.03 -13.26
CA SER A 14 9.39 1.10 -12.36
C SER A 14 9.82 1.27 -10.90
N LEU A 15 10.74 0.43 -10.42
CA LEU A 15 11.30 0.51 -9.07
C LEU A 15 12.05 1.82 -8.81
N ARG A 16 12.74 2.34 -9.82
CA ARG A 16 13.44 3.63 -9.72
C ARG A 16 12.46 4.81 -9.60
N SER A 17 11.27 4.70 -10.19
CA SER A 17 10.21 5.72 -10.08
C SER A 17 9.52 5.72 -8.72
N ASP A 18 9.33 4.54 -8.11
CA ASP A 18 8.82 4.42 -6.73
C ASP A 18 9.99 4.22 -5.75
N LYS A 19 10.58 5.34 -5.31
CA LYS A 19 11.73 5.33 -4.40
C LYS A 19 11.47 4.54 -3.11
N ILE A 20 10.26 4.61 -2.57
CA ILE A 20 9.89 3.91 -1.33
C ILE A 20 9.95 2.41 -1.56
N LEU A 21 9.37 1.93 -2.64
CA LEU A 21 9.37 0.51 -2.99
C LEU A 21 10.79 -0.01 -3.25
N GLY A 22 11.63 0.78 -3.93
CA GLY A 22 13.04 0.46 -4.14
C GLY A 22 13.84 0.35 -2.84
N ILE A 23 13.61 1.26 -1.89
CA ILE A 23 14.24 1.23 -0.57
C ILE A 23 13.79 -0.02 0.21
N ILE A 24 12.49 -0.34 0.20
CA ILE A 24 11.95 -1.52 0.90
C ILE A 24 12.54 -2.81 0.31
N LEU A 25 12.65 -2.91 -1.02
CA LEU A 25 13.30 -4.05 -1.67
C LEU A 25 14.75 -4.20 -1.21
N LEU A 26 15.54 -3.13 -1.26
CA LEU A 26 16.93 -3.14 -0.83
C LEU A 26 17.06 -3.54 0.65
N LEU A 27 16.18 -3.03 1.49
CA LEU A 27 16.15 -3.33 2.93
C LEU A 27 15.90 -4.82 3.19
N HIS A 28 15.00 -5.46 2.42
CA HIS A 28 14.75 -6.90 2.53
C HIS A 28 15.95 -7.73 2.07
N LEU A 29 16.67 -7.31 1.04
CA LEU A 29 17.92 -7.98 0.62
C LEU A 29 19.02 -7.85 1.68
N LEU A 30 19.16 -6.67 2.29
CA LEU A 30 20.10 -6.46 3.41
C LEU A 30 19.71 -7.29 4.63
N LEU A 31 18.42 -7.34 5.00
CA LEU A 31 17.95 -8.18 6.10
C LEU A 31 18.19 -9.66 5.82
N ALA A 32 17.97 -10.13 4.60
CA ALA A 32 18.30 -11.51 4.22
C ALA A 32 19.79 -11.80 4.42
N ALA A 33 20.68 -10.89 3.99
CA ALA A 33 22.11 -11.03 4.20
C ALA A 33 22.50 -11.02 5.70
N CYS A 34 21.89 -10.14 6.50
CA CYS A 34 22.09 -10.10 7.95
C CYS A 34 21.64 -11.40 8.63
N HIS A 35 20.47 -11.94 8.27
CA HIS A 35 19.97 -13.20 8.83
C HIS A 35 20.84 -14.39 8.39
N PHE A 36 21.32 -14.37 7.15
CA PHE A 36 22.26 -15.35 6.65
C PHE A 36 23.58 -15.34 7.46
N TYR A 37 24.13 -14.15 7.70
CA TYR A 37 25.32 -13.99 8.54
C TYR A 37 25.08 -14.48 9.97
N GLN A 38 23.94 -14.12 10.58
CA GLN A 38 23.58 -14.60 11.92
C GLN A 38 23.47 -16.11 11.99
N TYR A 39 22.96 -16.76 10.95
CA TYR A 39 22.84 -18.22 10.88
C TYR A 39 24.18 -18.92 11.05
N PHE A 40 25.26 -18.38 10.50
CA PHE A 40 26.62 -18.92 10.66
C PHE A 40 27.22 -18.66 12.04
N LEU A 41 26.88 -17.52 12.65
CA LEU A 41 27.44 -17.18 13.97
C LEU A 41 26.76 -17.89 15.12
N SER A 42 25.48 -18.22 14.98
CA SER A 42 24.69 -18.83 16.05
C SER A 42 23.60 -19.73 15.47
N PRO A 43 23.93 -20.98 15.09
CA PRO A 43 23.00 -21.89 14.42
C PRO A 43 21.79 -22.31 15.27
N ILE A 44 21.76 -21.98 16.55
CA ILE A 44 20.69 -22.37 17.50
C ILE A 44 19.51 -21.37 17.48
N GLN A 45 19.56 -20.32 16.67
CA GLN A 45 18.56 -19.27 16.74
C GLN A 45 17.41 -19.41 15.73
N TYR A 46 16.24 -19.69 16.29
CA TYR A 46 14.90 -19.24 15.88
C TYR A 46 14.66 -19.11 14.37
N HIS A 47 14.57 -20.27 13.66
CA HIS A 47 14.05 -20.27 12.29
C HIS A 47 14.66 -19.19 11.38
N ALA A 48 16.00 -19.09 11.41
CA ALA A 48 16.73 -18.14 10.57
C ALA A 48 16.42 -18.39 9.09
N GLU A 49 16.27 -19.67 8.71
CA GLU A 49 15.91 -20.10 7.35
C GLU A 49 14.59 -19.45 6.88
N LEU A 50 13.57 -19.43 7.76
CA LEU A 50 12.28 -18.82 7.45
C LEU A 50 12.42 -17.31 7.26
N ARG A 51 13.24 -16.65 8.07
CA ARG A 51 13.49 -15.20 7.95
C ARG A 51 14.23 -14.88 6.68
N ILE A 52 15.26 -15.65 6.34
CA ILE A 52 16.01 -15.50 5.08
C ILE A 52 15.05 -15.71 3.90
N ALA A 53 14.34 -16.84 3.89
CA ALA A 53 13.40 -17.18 2.82
C ALA A 53 12.29 -16.12 2.69
N GLY A 54 11.74 -15.63 3.81
CA GLY A 54 10.72 -14.58 3.82
C GLY A 54 11.22 -13.27 3.23
N CYS A 55 12.40 -12.82 3.62
CA CYS A 55 13.01 -11.60 3.08
C CYS A 55 13.28 -11.71 1.57
N ILE A 56 13.82 -12.86 1.12
CA ILE A 56 14.08 -13.10 -0.31
C ILE A 56 12.76 -13.16 -1.08
N LEU A 57 11.75 -13.88 -0.57
CA LEU A 57 10.45 -13.99 -1.21
C LEU A 57 9.79 -12.61 -1.38
N ILE A 58 9.78 -11.78 -0.31
CA ILE A 58 9.23 -10.43 -0.37
C ILE A 58 9.99 -9.59 -1.40
N ALA A 59 11.32 -9.64 -1.43
CA ALA A 59 12.13 -8.92 -2.40
C ALA A 59 11.81 -9.35 -3.85
N ILE A 60 11.68 -10.65 -4.11
CA ILE A 60 11.28 -11.19 -5.42
C ILE A 60 9.90 -10.71 -5.82
N LEU A 61 8.92 -10.78 -4.91
CA LEU A 61 7.55 -10.36 -5.18
C LEU A 61 7.46 -8.85 -5.43
N ILE A 62 8.20 -8.02 -4.68
CA ILE A 62 8.31 -6.59 -4.94
C ILE A 62 8.88 -6.35 -6.34
N PHE A 63 9.96 -7.05 -6.70
CA PHE A 63 10.61 -6.86 -7.99
C PHE A 63 9.68 -7.16 -9.16
N PHE A 64 8.89 -8.23 -9.09
CA PHE A 64 8.03 -8.65 -10.20
C PHE A 64 6.63 -7.99 -10.20
N PHE A 65 6.07 -7.67 -9.05
CA PHE A 65 4.67 -7.28 -8.89
C PHE A 65 4.46 -5.94 -8.17
N ASP A 66 5.52 -5.18 -7.92
CA ASP A 66 5.46 -3.88 -7.26
C ASP A 66 4.73 -3.91 -5.90
N ARG A 67 3.85 -2.94 -5.62
CA ARG A 67 3.09 -2.85 -4.36
C ARG A 67 2.17 -4.05 -4.07
N PRO A 68 1.43 -4.60 -5.05
CA PRO A 68 0.70 -5.85 -4.84
C PRO A 68 1.60 -7.00 -4.41
N GLY A 69 2.77 -7.16 -5.04
CA GLY A 69 3.75 -8.17 -4.66
C GLY A 69 4.26 -8.02 -3.23
N MET A 70 4.54 -6.78 -2.82
CA MET A 70 4.87 -6.46 -1.43
C MET A 70 3.77 -6.92 -0.47
N ALA A 71 2.51 -6.58 -0.77
CA ALA A 71 1.37 -6.93 0.07
C ALA A 71 1.21 -8.45 0.19
N PHE A 72 1.25 -9.18 -0.92
CA PHE A 72 1.17 -10.65 -0.90
C PHE A 72 2.35 -11.28 -0.16
N GLY A 73 3.56 -10.77 -0.33
CA GLY A 73 4.75 -11.26 0.38
C GLY A 73 4.60 -11.15 1.90
N PHE A 74 4.12 -10.03 2.40
CA PHE A 74 3.86 -9.85 3.83
C PHE A 74 2.74 -10.74 4.36
N ILE A 75 1.68 -11.00 3.57
CA ILE A 75 0.62 -11.94 3.98
C ILE A 75 1.16 -13.37 4.08
N ILE A 76 1.90 -13.82 3.06
CA ILE A 76 2.51 -15.15 3.07
C ILE A 76 3.43 -15.29 4.28
N TYR A 77 4.25 -14.27 4.56
CA TYR A 77 5.14 -14.29 5.71
C TYR A 77 4.37 -14.30 7.04
N ALA A 78 3.31 -13.48 7.19
CA ALA A 78 2.44 -13.50 8.35
C ALA A 78 1.80 -14.87 8.57
N CYS A 79 1.30 -15.52 7.51
CA CYS A 79 0.74 -16.87 7.57
C CYS A 79 1.78 -17.91 7.97
N SER A 80 3.01 -17.84 7.43
CA SER A 80 4.06 -18.78 7.77
C SER A 80 4.46 -18.73 9.24
N LEU A 81 4.42 -17.55 9.86
CA LEU A 81 4.71 -17.38 11.28
C LEU A 81 3.71 -18.11 12.20
N ILE A 82 2.47 -18.31 11.75
CA ILE A 82 1.44 -19.04 12.50
C ILE A 82 1.86 -20.51 12.69
N TYR A 83 2.52 -21.12 11.70
CA TYR A 83 2.93 -22.54 11.75
C TYR A 83 4.20 -22.78 12.53
N VAL A 84 5.01 -21.74 12.74
CA VAL A 84 6.32 -21.87 13.41
C VAL A 84 6.24 -21.52 14.88
N ASN A 85 5.28 -20.72 15.27
CA ASN A 85 5.14 -20.24 16.63
C ASN A 85 3.88 -20.81 17.28
N THR A 86 4.07 -21.69 18.27
CA THR A 86 2.98 -22.35 18.98
C THR A 86 2.14 -21.39 19.85
N PHE A 87 2.70 -20.24 20.22
CA PHE A 87 1.96 -19.22 20.97
C PHE A 87 1.32 -18.22 20.04
N TYR A 88 1.85 -17.04 20.04
CA TYR A 88 1.39 -15.92 19.20
C TYR A 88 2.60 -15.08 18.81
N ASN A 89 2.48 -14.49 17.65
CA ASN A 89 3.51 -13.58 17.17
C ASN A 89 2.88 -12.22 16.91
N TYR A 90 3.20 -11.26 17.76
CA TYR A 90 2.71 -9.89 17.61
C TYR A 90 3.08 -9.25 16.26
N GLY A 91 4.14 -9.72 15.62
CA GLY A 91 4.54 -9.25 14.29
C GLY A 91 3.51 -9.53 13.22
N THR A 92 2.65 -10.55 13.37
CA THR A 92 1.69 -10.93 12.33
C THR A 92 0.71 -9.81 11.98
N ILE A 93 0.18 -9.10 12.99
CA ILE A 93 -0.73 -7.98 12.75
C ILE A 93 -0.03 -6.83 12.03
N PHE A 94 1.23 -6.54 12.36
CA PHE A 94 2.00 -5.50 11.68
C PHE A 94 2.22 -5.83 10.21
N PHE A 95 2.52 -7.08 9.89
CA PHE A 95 2.66 -7.50 8.50
C PHE A 95 1.36 -7.38 7.71
N LEU A 96 0.20 -7.68 8.32
CA LEU A 96 -1.10 -7.47 7.70
C LEU A 96 -1.38 -5.97 7.46
N LEU A 97 -1.04 -5.11 8.43
CA LEU A 97 -1.20 -3.66 8.31
C LEU A 97 -0.27 -3.07 7.24
N ILE A 98 0.98 -3.54 7.15
CA ILE A 98 1.92 -3.14 6.11
C ILE A 98 1.40 -3.58 4.73
N ALA A 99 0.90 -4.82 4.61
CA ALA A 99 0.30 -5.32 3.38
C ALA A 99 -0.87 -4.44 2.92
N PHE A 100 -1.76 -4.08 3.84
CA PHE A 100 -2.87 -3.16 3.57
C PHE A 100 -2.38 -1.77 3.17
N GLY A 101 -1.38 -1.21 3.86
CA GLY A 101 -0.79 0.09 3.53
C GLY A 101 -0.15 0.11 2.15
N ALA A 102 0.48 -1.01 1.74
CA ALA A 102 1.07 -1.16 0.41
C ALA A 102 0.01 -1.27 -0.69
N TYR A 103 -1.07 -2.02 -0.44
CA TYR A 103 -2.13 -2.30 -1.40
C TYR A 103 -3.50 -2.45 -0.71
N PRO A 104 -4.27 -1.37 -0.53
CA PRO A 104 -5.53 -1.40 0.22
C PRO A 104 -6.58 -2.40 -0.27
N LYS A 105 -6.59 -2.73 -1.56
CA LYS A 105 -7.50 -3.74 -2.14
C LYS A 105 -7.30 -5.15 -1.54
N ILE A 106 -6.16 -5.40 -0.87
CA ILE A 106 -5.82 -6.68 -0.25
C ILE A 106 -6.60 -6.97 1.05
N LYS A 107 -7.34 -5.99 1.62
CA LYS A 107 -7.99 -6.09 2.92
C LYS A 107 -8.77 -7.40 3.10
N TRP A 108 -9.73 -7.67 2.23
CA TRP A 108 -10.56 -8.86 2.31
C TRP A 108 -9.82 -10.16 1.96
N PRO A 109 -9.05 -10.23 0.87
CA PRO A 109 -8.18 -11.38 0.63
C PRO A 109 -7.25 -11.70 1.80
N ALA A 110 -6.60 -10.69 2.40
CA ALA A 110 -5.72 -10.89 3.55
C ALA A 110 -6.47 -11.46 4.76
N THR A 111 -7.66 -10.91 5.07
CA THR A 111 -8.51 -11.40 6.16
C THR A 111 -8.88 -12.86 5.98
N ILE A 112 -9.32 -13.23 4.77
CA ILE A 112 -9.77 -14.60 4.46
C ILE A 112 -8.58 -15.57 4.50
N ILE A 113 -7.48 -15.25 3.81
CA ILE A 113 -6.29 -16.09 3.76
C ILE A 113 -5.74 -16.31 5.17
N TYR A 114 -5.60 -15.23 5.94
CA TYR A 114 -5.08 -15.33 7.31
C TYR A 114 -6.01 -16.13 8.21
N GLY A 115 -7.33 -15.87 8.17
CA GLY A 115 -8.32 -16.61 8.95
C GLY A 115 -8.32 -18.12 8.63
N ILE A 116 -8.27 -18.50 7.35
CA ILE A 116 -8.16 -19.90 6.93
C ILE A 116 -6.87 -20.53 7.50
N ASN A 117 -5.75 -19.83 7.41
CA ASN A 117 -4.48 -20.34 7.93
C ASN A 117 -4.49 -20.54 9.45
N VAL A 118 -5.17 -19.66 10.20
CA VAL A 118 -5.37 -19.85 11.65
C VAL A 118 -6.13 -21.14 11.93
N VAL A 119 -7.24 -21.38 11.23
CA VAL A 119 -8.06 -22.60 11.39
C VAL A 119 -7.27 -23.84 10.99
N VAL A 120 -6.56 -23.81 9.86
CA VAL A 120 -5.73 -24.95 9.41
C VAL A 120 -4.62 -25.25 10.40
N SER A 121 -3.91 -24.22 10.88
CA SER A 121 -2.83 -24.38 11.85
C SER A 121 -3.33 -24.98 13.18
N PHE A 122 -4.52 -24.58 13.62
CA PHE A 122 -5.17 -25.19 14.77
C PHE A 122 -5.52 -26.68 14.51
N SER A 123 -6.14 -26.97 13.38
CA SER A 123 -6.50 -28.34 13.00
C SER A 123 -5.28 -29.27 12.91
N LEU A 124 -4.13 -28.72 12.54
CA LEU A 124 -2.84 -29.42 12.53
C LEU A 124 -2.14 -29.45 13.90
N GLN A 125 -2.82 -29.05 14.96
CA GLN A 125 -2.30 -28.97 16.34
C GLN A 125 -1.01 -28.13 16.47
N ARG A 126 -0.85 -27.13 15.57
CA ARG A 126 0.29 -26.21 15.61
C ARG A 126 0.02 -24.98 16.48
N LEU A 127 -1.25 -24.71 16.79
CA LEU A 127 -1.68 -23.60 17.66
C LEU A 127 -2.34 -24.14 18.93
N LEU A 128 -2.02 -23.51 20.05
CA LEU A 128 -2.75 -23.70 21.30
C LEU A 128 -4.11 -23.01 21.24
N PRO A 129 -5.14 -23.53 21.97
CA PRO A 129 -6.49 -22.93 21.97
C PRO A 129 -6.47 -21.43 22.30
N ILE A 130 -5.65 -20.99 23.26
CA ILE A 130 -5.50 -19.59 23.63
C ILE A 130 -4.94 -18.73 22.49
N SER A 131 -4.09 -19.32 21.63
CA SER A 131 -3.51 -18.62 20.49
C SER A 131 -4.55 -18.28 19.44
N ILE A 132 -5.59 -19.11 19.28
CA ILE A 132 -6.71 -18.83 18.36
C ILE A 132 -7.42 -17.55 18.76
N LEU A 133 -7.70 -17.40 20.06
CA LEU A 133 -8.35 -16.19 20.58
C LEU A 133 -7.51 -14.95 20.24
N ILE A 134 -6.19 -15.03 20.44
CA ILE A 134 -5.29 -13.91 20.16
C ILE A 134 -5.24 -13.60 18.66
N HIS A 135 -5.15 -14.60 17.79
CA HIS A 135 -5.21 -14.38 16.34
C HIS A 135 -6.58 -13.84 15.88
N GLY A 136 -7.66 -14.26 16.53
CA GLY A 136 -9.00 -13.69 16.32
C GLY A 136 -9.04 -12.20 16.68
N ILE A 137 -8.45 -11.82 17.83
CA ILE A 137 -8.31 -10.43 18.24
C ILE A 137 -7.48 -9.63 17.22
N TYR A 138 -6.38 -10.20 16.70
CA TYR A 138 -5.57 -9.55 15.65
C TYR A 138 -6.37 -9.30 14.37
N LEU A 139 -7.21 -10.25 13.94
CA LEU A 139 -8.09 -10.03 12.80
C LEU A 139 -9.12 -8.93 13.04
N ILE A 140 -9.73 -8.90 14.24
CA ILE A 140 -10.67 -7.83 14.61
C ILE A 140 -9.96 -6.48 14.62
N LEU A 141 -8.79 -6.38 15.22
CA LEU A 141 -7.98 -5.16 15.24
C LEU A 141 -7.58 -4.72 13.83
N PHE A 142 -7.15 -5.65 12.99
CA PHE A 142 -6.82 -5.37 11.59
C PHE A 142 -8.04 -4.79 10.84
N LEU A 143 -9.21 -5.40 10.99
CA LEU A 143 -10.44 -4.92 10.36
C LEU A 143 -10.88 -3.55 10.88
N LEU A 144 -10.76 -3.31 12.18
CA LEU A 144 -11.09 -2.02 12.79
C LEU A 144 -10.14 -0.93 12.32
N ILE A 145 -8.83 -1.14 12.43
CA ILE A 145 -7.80 -0.17 12.04
C ILE A 145 -7.92 0.16 10.55
N THR A 146 -8.01 -0.88 9.70
CA THR A 146 -8.14 -0.66 8.26
C THR A 146 -9.45 0.03 7.87
N SER A 147 -10.55 -0.22 8.61
CA SER A 147 -11.82 0.47 8.39
C SER A 147 -11.75 1.93 8.84
N LEU A 148 -11.05 2.24 9.93
CA LEU A 148 -10.81 3.61 10.38
C LEU A 148 -9.93 4.38 9.39
N ILE A 149 -8.82 3.79 8.96
CA ILE A 149 -7.91 4.39 7.96
C ILE A 149 -8.66 4.64 6.63
N TYR A 150 -9.55 3.72 6.23
CA TYR A 150 -10.32 3.89 4.99
C TYR A 150 -11.51 4.85 5.15
N LYS A 151 -12.07 4.98 6.37
CA LYS A 151 -13.09 6.01 6.67
C LYS A 151 -12.49 7.39 6.80
N VAL A 152 -11.26 7.50 7.28
CA VAL A 152 -10.38 8.61 6.98
C VAL A 152 -9.94 8.42 5.53
N LYS A 153 -10.92 8.44 4.57
CA LYS A 153 -10.61 8.92 3.24
C LYS A 153 -9.76 10.15 3.50
N PRO A 154 -8.56 10.27 2.93
CA PRO A 154 -7.98 11.59 2.87
C PRO A 154 -9.14 12.45 2.40
N SER A 155 -9.40 13.54 3.06
CA SER A 155 -10.30 14.60 2.61
C SER A 155 -9.70 15.27 1.37
N ASN A 156 -9.26 14.46 0.45
CA ASN A 156 -8.72 14.77 -0.86
C ASN A 156 -9.82 14.82 -1.92
N LEU A 157 -11.07 14.58 -1.52
CA LEU A 157 -12.18 15.12 -2.28
C LEU A 157 -12.07 16.62 -2.07
N LEU A 158 -11.56 17.26 -3.09
CA LEU A 158 -11.49 18.71 -3.13
C LEU A 158 -12.87 19.26 -2.81
N ASN A 159 -12.95 20.14 -1.81
CA ASN A 159 -14.18 20.84 -1.45
C ASN A 159 -14.44 21.91 -2.52
N LEU A 160 -15.02 21.47 -3.64
CA LEU A 160 -15.27 22.28 -4.83
C LEU A 160 -16.78 22.42 -5.03
N LYS A 161 -17.20 23.63 -5.38
CA LYS A 161 -18.53 23.90 -5.90
C LYS A 161 -18.64 23.43 -7.35
N GLU A 162 -19.85 23.25 -7.87
CA GLU A 162 -20.08 22.80 -9.26
C GLU A 162 -19.42 23.70 -10.29
N ASP A 163 -19.55 25.00 -10.12
CA ASP A 163 -18.94 26.01 -10.99
C ASP A 163 -17.40 26.00 -10.94
N GLU A 164 -16.81 25.67 -9.80
CA GLU A 164 -15.36 25.53 -9.66
C GLU A 164 -14.86 24.24 -10.32
N ARG A 165 -15.63 23.16 -10.21
CA ARG A 165 -15.36 21.89 -10.93
C ARG A 165 -15.40 22.12 -12.44
N TYR A 166 -16.41 22.84 -12.93
CA TYR A 166 -16.49 23.19 -14.35
C TYR A 166 -15.25 23.96 -14.81
N ILE A 167 -14.84 24.99 -14.07
CA ILE A 167 -13.65 25.79 -14.40
C ILE A 167 -12.38 24.92 -14.42
N LEU A 168 -12.20 24.03 -13.42
CA LEU A 168 -11.04 23.15 -13.35
C LEU A 168 -11.01 22.11 -14.47
N GLU A 169 -12.19 21.61 -14.91
CA GLU A 169 -12.26 20.69 -16.06
C GLU A 169 -11.84 21.39 -17.35
N GLN A 170 -12.30 22.62 -17.58
CA GLN A 170 -11.89 23.40 -18.75
C GLN A 170 -10.39 23.72 -18.75
N LEU A 171 -9.81 24.03 -17.58
CA LEU A 171 -8.37 24.23 -17.42
C LEU A 171 -7.58 22.95 -17.65
N LYS A 172 -8.10 21.79 -17.22
CA LYS A 172 -7.51 20.46 -17.44
C LYS A 172 -7.50 20.10 -18.94
N GLU A 173 -8.51 20.51 -19.69
CA GLU A 173 -8.57 20.39 -21.15
C GLU A 173 -7.59 21.33 -21.88
N GLY A 174 -6.86 22.17 -21.15
CA GLY A 174 -5.86 23.08 -21.71
C GLY A 174 -6.40 24.45 -22.14
N LYS A 175 -7.67 24.77 -21.85
CA LYS A 175 -8.22 26.08 -22.14
C LYS A 175 -7.63 27.14 -21.23
N LEU A 176 -7.39 28.32 -21.77
CA LEU A 176 -6.99 29.49 -20.99
C LEU A 176 -8.20 30.06 -20.24
N GLN A 177 -7.98 30.73 -19.10
CA GLN A 177 -9.06 31.33 -18.31
C GLN A 177 -9.96 32.28 -19.11
N LYS A 178 -9.40 32.97 -20.11
CA LYS A 178 -10.13 33.87 -21.02
C LYS A 178 -11.04 33.15 -22.02
N GLU A 179 -10.86 31.85 -22.20
CA GLU A 179 -11.58 31.01 -23.16
C GLU A 179 -12.71 30.20 -22.49
N ILE A 180 -12.83 30.33 -21.17
CA ILE A 180 -13.88 29.64 -20.42
C ILE A 180 -15.16 30.45 -20.51
N GLU A 181 -16.16 29.88 -21.19
CA GLU A 181 -17.45 30.52 -21.40
C GLU A 181 -18.27 30.59 -20.10
N GLY A 182 -19.13 31.59 -20.02
CA GLY A 182 -20.09 31.81 -18.92
C GLY A 182 -19.53 32.57 -17.72
N TYR A 183 -18.24 32.89 -17.68
CA TYR A 183 -17.63 33.64 -16.57
C TYR A 183 -16.63 34.66 -17.03
N SER A 184 -16.62 35.84 -16.35
CA SER A 184 -15.56 36.83 -16.57
C SER A 184 -14.23 36.31 -15.97
N GLN A 185 -13.11 36.76 -16.53
CA GLN A 185 -11.78 36.39 -16.03
C GLN A 185 -11.59 36.72 -14.53
N GLN A 186 -12.15 37.84 -14.09
CA GLN A 186 -12.13 38.24 -12.68
C GLN A 186 -12.92 37.24 -11.81
N THR A 187 -14.09 36.80 -12.28
CA THR A 187 -14.91 35.81 -11.59
C THR A 187 -14.19 34.48 -11.48
N ILE A 188 -13.54 34.03 -12.56
CA ILE A 188 -12.73 32.77 -12.56
C ILE A 188 -11.60 32.88 -11.56
N THR A 189 -10.86 33.98 -11.56
CA THR A 189 -9.75 34.21 -10.61
C THR A 189 -10.23 34.19 -9.17
N ALA A 190 -11.36 34.84 -8.86
CA ALA A 190 -11.93 34.86 -7.51
C ALA A 190 -12.39 33.43 -7.06
N LYS A 191 -13.05 32.68 -7.96
CA LYS A 191 -13.49 31.30 -7.67
C LYS A 191 -12.33 30.39 -7.44
N LEU A 192 -11.29 30.45 -8.27
CA LEU A 192 -10.06 29.64 -8.08
C LEU A 192 -9.32 30.00 -6.80
N LYS A 193 -9.29 31.29 -6.43
CA LYS A 193 -8.71 31.73 -5.15
C LYS A 193 -9.47 31.10 -3.97
N ASN A 194 -10.79 31.21 -3.95
CA ASN A 194 -11.63 30.66 -2.90
C ASN A 194 -11.51 29.11 -2.82
N ALA A 195 -11.46 28.44 -3.98
CA ALA A 195 -11.26 26.99 -4.05
C ALA A 195 -9.89 26.59 -3.49
N ARG A 196 -8.81 27.32 -3.79
CA ARG A 196 -7.48 27.08 -3.24
C ARG A 196 -7.45 27.22 -1.72
N GLU A 197 -8.01 28.31 -1.20
CA GLU A 197 -8.06 28.57 0.24
C GLU A 197 -8.80 27.45 0.99
N ARG A 198 -9.97 27.01 0.49
CA ARG A 198 -10.72 25.90 1.08
C ARG A 198 -10.01 24.56 1.03
N ASN A 199 -9.16 24.34 0.03
CA ASN A 199 -8.44 23.09 -0.20
C ASN A 199 -6.97 23.16 0.21
N MET A 200 -6.56 24.22 0.92
CA MET A 200 -5.18 24.45 1.38
C MET A 200 -4.15 24.27 0.26
N CYS A 201 -4.43 24.84 -0.92
CA CYS A 201 -3.52 24.81 -2.06
C CYS A 201 -2.82 26.17 -2.20
N GLU A 202 -1.50 26.16 -2.37
CA GLU A 202 -0.70 27.38 -2.53
C GLU A 202 -0.88 28.00 -3.93
N SER A 203 -1.12 27.18 -4.96
CA SER A 203 -1.24 27.60 -6.35
C SER A 203 -2.43 26.97 -7.06
N THR A 204 -2.86 27.60 -8.17
CA THR A 204 -3.87 27.03 -9.07
C THR A 204 -3.38 25.75 -9.74
N SER A 205 -2.09 25.66 -10.01
CA SER A 205 -1.46 24.46 -10.59
C SER A 205 -1.51 23.29 -9.62
N GLU A 206 -1.32 23.52 -8.32
CA GLU A 206 -1.45 22.49 -7.29
C GLU A 206 -2.92 22.04 -7.16
N LEU A 207 -3.87 22.96 -7.16
CA LEU A 207 -5.30 22.65 -7.12
C LEU A 207 -5.70 21.81 -8.33
N LEU A 208 -5.22 22.18 -9.53
CA LEU A 208 -5.49 21.44 -10.77
C LEU A 208 -4.86 20.05 -10.76
N ALA A 209 -3.65 19.91 -10.25
CA ALA A 209 -2.99 18.61 -10.11
C ALA A 209 -3.77 17.68 -9.14
N LYS A 210 -4.22 18.19 -8.00
CA LYS A 210 -5.07 17.45 -7.06
C LYS A 210 -6.41 17.05 -7.70
N TYR A 211 -7.03 17.94 -8.47
CA TYR A 211 -8.28 17.68 -9.19
C TYR A 211 -8.11 16.57 -10.24
N THR A 212 -7.03 16.62 -10.99
CA THR A 212 -6.72 15.59 -12.01
C THR A 212 -6.49 14.21 -11.36
N LEU A 213 -5.79 14.17 -10.23
CA LEU A 213 -5.57 12.93 -9.47
C LEU A 213 -6.89 12.36 -8.92
N GLU A 214 -7.78 13.21 -8.38
CA GLU A 214 -9.10 12.80 -7.89
C GLU A 214 -9.94 12.16 -8.98
N ASN A 215 -9.99 12.77 -10.18
CA ASN A 215 -10.75 12.26 -11.31
C ASN A 215 -10.19 10.94 -11.85
N ASN A 216 -8.88 10.79 -11.89
CA ASN A 216 -8.25 9.54 -12.31
C ASN A 216 -8.55 8.38 -11.35
N ILE A 217 -8.65 8.66 -10.06
CA ILE A 217 -9.02 7.66 -9.04
C ILE A 217 -10.50 7.25 -9.21
N ASN A 218 -11.39 8.20 -9.46
CA ASN A 218 -12.82 7.94 -9.62
C ASN A 218 -13.14 7.16 -10.90
N ASN A 219 -12.36 7.35 -11.97
CA ASN A 219 -12.53 6.63 -13.25
C ASN A 219 -11.86 5.25 -13.25
N SER A 220 -11.09 4.89 -12.23
CA SER A 220 -10.40 3.60 -12.10
C SER A 220 -11.09 2.62 -11.14
N VAL A 221 -12.28 2.95 -10.64
CA VAL A 221 -13.14 2.14 -9.76
C VAL A 221 -14.33 1.67 -10.54
#